data_1438fe0034b117074fd0a791ee85b90a
#
_entry.id   1438fe0034b117074fd0a791ee85b90a
#
_cell.length_a   1.000
_cell.length_b   1.000
_cell.length_c   1.000
_cell.angle_alpha   90.00
_cell.angle_beta   90.00
_cell.angle_gamma   90.00
#
_symmetry.space_group_name_H-M   'P 1'
#
loop_
_entity.id
_entity.type
_entity.pdbx_description
1 polymer ?
#
loop_
_entity_poly.entity_id
_entity_poly.type
_entity_poly.pdbx_seq_one_letter_code
_entity_poly.pdbx_strand_id
1 'polypeptide(L)'
;MNYISESAKLGNNVKLGHFTVVEDNVVIGDNCIIGNNVVIHEGSLIGNNVRIDDNTVIGKTPMRSVNSIFKDDKKYEPCKIADECLIGAGVIIYCGCEIGEKTLVADLAVIREDVKVGNKTIIGKGATIENFCKVGSNCKIQTNVYLTAYSEVEDYVFMAPCVVTSNDNYAARSKERFNHFKGVTIKKGGRIGAGAVVLPGKVINEDGFAAAGSVVTKDVEQSTIVAGSPAKKFKEVPEERSEEHTSEL
;
A
#
# COMPACT_ATOMS: atom_id res chain seq x y z
N MET A 1 -8.18 10.63 -28.50
CA MET A 1 -6.78 10.80 -28.95
C MET A 1 -5.90 10.58 -27.73
N ASN A 2 -4.76 9.93 -27.89
CA ASN A 2 -3.80 9.73 -26.80
C ASN A 2 -2.67 10.74 -26.93
N TYR A 3 -2.01 11.10 -25.83
CA TYR A 3 -0.74 11.80 -25.82
C TYR A 3 0.37 10.84 -25.39
N ILE A 4 1.39 10.66 -26.19
CA ILE A 4 2.55 9.85 -25.89
C ILE A 4 3.77 10.72 -26.20
N SER A 5 4.60 10.98 -25.18
CA SER A 5 5.83 11.75 -25.35
C SER A 5 6.78 11.04 -26.31
N GLU A 6 7.52 11.82 -27.11
CA GLU A 6 8.56 11.29 -28.01
C GLU A 6 9.71 10.60 -27.27
N SER A 7 9.93 10.94 -25.99
CA SER A 7 10.95 10.32 -25.14
C SER A 7 10.47 9.04 -24.44
N ALA A 8 9.16 8.76 -24.49
CA ALA A 8 8.61 7.54 -23.90
C ALA A 8 9.01 6.29 -24.73
N LYS A 9 9.23 5.19 -24.04
CA LYS A 9 9.58 3.90 -24.64
C LYS A 9 8.52 2.87 -24.36
N LEU A 10 7.89 2.36 -25.40
CA LEU A 10 6.89 1.31 -25.32
C LEU A 10 7.47 0.00 -25.88
N GLY A 11 7.29 -1.07 -25.13
CA GLY A 11 7.64 -2.42 -25.55
C GLY A 11 6.74 -2.96 -26.65
N ASN A 12 6.90 -4.25 -26.96
CA ASN A 12 6.10 -4.92 -27.96
C ASN A 12 4.68 -5.22 -27.45
N ASN A 13 3.69 -5.20 -28.35
CA ASN A 13 2.30 -5.56 -28.07
C ASN A 13 1.62 -4.73 -26.96
N VAL A 14 2.07 -3.51 -26.70
CA VAL A 14 1.41 -2.60 -25.76
C VAL A 14 0.07 -2.13 -26.35
N LYS A 15 -1.01 -2.31 -25.60
CA LYS A 15 -2.36 -1.83 -25.95
C LYS A 15 -2.70 -0.64 -25.09
N LEU A 16 -3.07 0.48 -25.72
CA LEU A 16 -3.48 1.71 -25.03
C LEU A 16 -4.96 1.97 -25.31
N GLY A 17 -5.71 2.28 -24.27
CA GLY A 17 -7.06 2.79 -24.36
C GLY A 17 -7.10 4.23 -24.90
N HIS A 18 -8.26 4.86 -24.86
CA HIS A 18 -8.46 6.23 -25.35
C HIS A 18 -8.13 7.27 -24.26
N PHE A 19 -7.69 8.45 -24.69
CA PHE A 19 -7.37 9.60 -23.81
C PHE A 19 -6.28 9.31 -22.76
N THR A 20 -5.42 8.35 -23.04
CA THR A 20 -4.27 8.00 -22.19
C THR A 20 -3.13 8.98 -22.44
N VAL A 21 -2.49 9.39 -21.34
CA VAL A 21 -1.33 10.31 -21.33
C VAL A 21 -0.11 9.54 -20.83
N VAL A 22 0.94 9.50 -21.64
CA VAL A 22 2.24 8.92 -21.30
C VAL A 22 3.27 10.05 -21.40
N GLU A 23 3.79 10.48 -20.25
CA GLU A 23 4.71 11.62 -20.16
C GLU A 23 6.15 11.25 -20.51
N ASP A 24 7.05 12.21 -20.34
CA ASP A 24 8.45 12.09 -20.74
C ASP A 24 9.17 10.96 -19.99
N ASN A 25 10.09 10.31 -20.70
CA ASN A 25 10.96 9.26 -20.14
C ASN A 25 10.24 8.06 -19.49
N VAL A 26 8.94 7.91 -19.70
CA VAL A 26 8.20 6.72 -19.26
C VAL A 26 8.68 5.49 -20.04
N VAL A 27 8.84 4.38 -19.34
CA VAL A 27 9.15 3.09 -19.96
C VAL A 27 8.02 2.10 -19.63
N ILE A 28 7.44 1.50 -20.67
CA ILE A 28 6.42 0.45 -20.55
C ILE A 28 6.96 -0.82 -21.21
N GLY A 29 6.98 -1.92 -20.47
CA GLY A 29 7.43 -3.22 -20.95
C GLY A 29 6.50 -3.88 -21.97
N ASP A 30 6.80 -5.12 -22.31
CA ASP A 30 6.08 -5.89 -23.33
C ASP A 30 4.69 -6.36 -22.83
N ASN A 31 3.76 -6.53 -23.78
CA ASN A 31 2.43 -7.12 -23.56
C ASN A 31 1.56 -6.40 -22.53
N CYS A 32 1.80 -5.12 -22.28
CA CYS A 32 1.01 -4.34 -21.33
C CYS A 32 -0.35 -3.93 -21.91
N ILE A 33 -1.35 -3.84 -21.03
CA ILE A 33 -2.69 -3.37 -21.34
C ILE A 33 -2.98 -2.15 -20.46
N ILE A 34 -3.13 -0.99 -21.08
CA ILE A 34 -3.40 0.28 -20.40
C ILE A 34 -4.81 0.74 -20.81
N GLY A 35 -5.65 1.01 -19.85
CA GLY A 35 -7.03 1.43 -20.02
C GLY A 35 -7.22 2.83 -20.58
N ASN A 36 -8.45 3.33 -20.50
CA ASN A 36 -8.82 4.67 -20.93
C ASN A 36 -8.55 5.71 -19.83
N ASN A 37 -8.26 6.95 -20.22
CA ASN A 37 -8.01 8.06 -19.29
C ASN A 37 -6.92 7.78 -18.24
N VAL A 38 -5.94 6.93 -18.57
CA VAL A 38 -4.81 6.66 -17.70
C VAL A 38 -3.76 7.74 -17.88
N VAL A 39 -3.18 8.20 -16.78
CA VAL A 39 -2.05 9.15 -16.79
C VAL A 39 -0.84 8.49 -16.17
N ILE A 40 0.23 8.38 -16.95
CA ILE A 40 1.53 7.86 -16.47
C ILE A 40 2.52 9.01 -16.50
N HIS A 41 2.90 9.46 -15.30
CA HIS A 41 3.78 10.60 -15.11
C HIS A 41 5.24 10.27 -15.40
N GLU A 42 5.98 11.33 -15.67
CA GLU A 42 7.38 11.36 -16.11
C GLU A 42 8.25 10.33 -15.37
N GLY A 43 9.09 9.63 -16.15
CA GLY A 43 10.11 8.71 -15.68
C GLY A 43 9.57 7.39 -15.10
N SER A 44 8.25 7.21 -14.98
CA SER A 44 7.67 5.97 -14.43
C SER A 44 8.09 4.74 -15.22
N LEU A 45 8.38 3.65 -14.52
CA LEU A 45 8.83 2.39 -15.08
C LEU A 45 7.77 1.31 -14.86
N ILE A 46 7.23 0.78 -15.94
CA ILE A 46 6.23 -0.27 -15.95
C ILE A 46 6.85 -1.53 -16.56
N GLY A 47 6.81 -2.63 -15.82
CA GLY A 47 7.33 -3.93 -16.26
C GLY A 47 6.52 -4.58 -17.38
N ASN A 48 6.76 -5.86 -17.60
CA ASN A 48 6.09 -6.64 -18.64
C ASN A 48 4.76 -7.23 -18.14
N ASN A 49 3.83 -7.50 -19.06
CA ASN A 49 2.54 -8.13 -18.77
C ASN A 49 1.71 -7.40 -17.71
N VAL A 50 1.90 -6.09 -17.56
CA VAL A 50 1.16 -5.27 -16.59
C VAL A 50 -0.16 -4.86 -17.20
N ARG A 51 -1.24 -4.94 -16.39
CA ARG A 51 -2.54 -4.37 -16.73
C ARG A 51 -2.81 -3.18 -15.81
N ILE A 52 -3.18 -2.04 -16.41
CA ILE A 52 -3.62 -0.82 -15.72
C ILE A 52 -4.99 -0.46 -16.24
N ASP A 53 -6.01 -0.47 -15.39
CA ASP A 53 -7.38 -0.19 -15.78
C ASP A 53 -7.69 1.33 -15.80
N ASP A 54 -8.90 1.65 -16.23
CA ASP A 54 -9.36 3.00 -16.59
C ASP A 54 -9.23 4.03 -15.43
N ASN A 55 -9.03 5.30 -15.80
CA ASN A 55 -8.99 6.44 -14.88
C ASN A 55 -7.91 6.38 -13.79
N THR A 56 -6.84 5.64 -14.03
CA THR A 56 -5.74 5.41 -13.09
C THR A 56 -4.61 6.40 -13.32
N VAL A 57 -3.94 6.81 -12.23
CA VAL A 57 -2.82 7.76 -12.26
C VAL A 57 -1.58 7.11 -11.63
N ILE A 58 -0.50 7.02 -12.40
CA ILE A 58 0.78 6.45 -11.97
C ILE A 58 1.84 7.54 -11.89
N GLY A 59 2.62 7.55 -10.82
CA GLY A 59 3.74 8.47 -10.63
C GLY A 59 3.34 9.89 -10.18
N LYS A 60 2.12 10.06 -9.63
CA LYS A 60 1.62 11.36 -9.18
C LYS A 60 2.54 12.02 -8.16
N THR A 61 2.90 13.29 -8.36
CA THR A 61 3.60 14.09 -7.35
C THR A 61 2.68 14.49 -6.20
N PRO A 62 3.15 14.46 -4.93
CA PRO A 62 2.33 14.87 -3.80
C PRO A 62 2.01 16.36 -3.87
N MET A 63 0.77 16.73 -3.56
CA MET A 63 0.40 18.12 -3.30
C MET A 63 0.61 18.43 -1.82
N ARG A 64 1.16 19.60 -1.53
CA ARG A 64 1.38 20.07 -0.17
C ARG A 64 0.54 21.31 0.10
N SER A 65 -0.11 21.33 1.26
CA SER A 65 -0.76 22.54 1.76
C SER A 65 0.29 23.56 2.20
N VAL A 66 -0.01 24.84 2.11
CA VAL A 66 0.84 25.92 2.63
C VAL A 66 1.21 25.72 4.11
N ASN A 67 0.32 25.07 4.87
CA ASN A 67 0.51 24.75 6.28
C ASN A 67 1.15 23.37 6.50
N SER A 68 1.59 22.69 5.43
CA SER A 68 2.23 21.38 5.56
C SER A 68 3.57 21.50 6.29
N ILE A 69 3.85 20.52 7.15
CA ILE A 69 5.17 20.34 7.77
C ILE A 69 6.21 19.81 6.77
N PHE A 70 5.74 19.19 5.69
CA PHE A 70 6.59 18.73 4.61
C PHE A 70 6.75 19.88 3.59
N LYS A 71 8.01 20.18 3.23
CA LYS A 71 8.33 21.15 2.20
C LYS A 71 8.37 20.47 0.82
N ASP A 72 8.08 21.23 -0.24
CA ASP A 72 8.03 20.73 -1.62
C ASP A 72 9.40 20.54 -2.29
N ASP A 73 10.50 20.73 -1.57
CA ASP A 73 11.85 20.76 -2.12
C ASP A 73 12.42 19.35 -2.42
N LYS A 74 11.69 18.28 -2.09
CA LYS A 74 12.15 16.92 -2.32
C LYS A 74 11.96 16.53 -3.80
N LYS A 75 13.06 16.15 -4.46
CA LYS A 75 12.99 15.43 -5.73
C LYS A 75 12.63 13.96 -5.42
N TYR A 76 11.54 13.51 -5.97
CA TYR A 76 11.10 12.12 -5.83
C TYR A 76 11.68 11.26 -6.93
N GLU A 77 11.95 9.99 -6.61
CA GLU A 77 12.26 8.98 -7.62
C GLU A 77 11.00 8.65 -8.45
N PRO A 78 11.15 8.18 -9.68
CA PRO A 78 10.03 7.68 -10.46
C PRO A 78 9.31 6.50 -9.78
N CYS A 79 8.02 6.34 -10.09
CA CYS A 79 7.26 5.16 -9.71
C CYS A 79 7.73 3.94 -10.51
N LYS A 80 7.83 2.78 -9.85
CA LYS A 80 8.21 1.50 -10.46
C LYS A 80 7.13 0.47 -10.21
N ILE A 81 6.62 -0.16 -11.25
CA ILE A 81 5.69 -1.28 -11.21
C ILE A 81 6.36 -2.46 -11.89
N ALA A 82 6.58 -3.54 -11.16
CA ALA A 82 7.23 -4.75 -11.67
C ALA A 82 6.30 -5.58 -12.57
N ASP A 83 6.80 -6.70 -13.05
CA ASP A 83 6.11 -7.56 -14.02
C ASP A 83 4.82 -8.19 -13.46
N GLU A 84 3.89 -8.48 -14.35
CA GLU A 84 2.66 -9.22 -14.08
C GLU A 84 1.75 -8.58 -13.01
N CYS A 85 1.89 -7.28 -12.76
CA CYS A 85 1.01 -6.55 -11.84
C CYS A 85 -0.35 -6.25 -12.46
N LEU A 86 -1.39 -6.25 -11.62
CA LEU A 86 -2.74 -5.84 -11.96
C LEU A 86 -3.09 -4.57 -11.19
N ILE A 87 -3.37 -3.48 -11.89
CA ILE A 87 -3.72 -2.20 -11.31
C ILE A 87 -5.15 -1.86 -11.72
N GLY A 88 -6.05 -1.83 -10.77
CA GLY A 88 -7.48 -1.59 -10.98
C GLY A 88 -7.82 -0.17 -11.41
N ALA A 89 -9.10 0.07 -11.61
CA ALA A 89 -9.63 1.35 -12.06
C ALA A 89 -9.61 2.42 -10.96
N GLY A 90 -9.27 3.66 -11.35
CA GLY A 90 -9.26 4.80 -10.43
C GLY A 90 -8.19 4.73 -9.33
N VAL A 91 -7.18 3.90 -9.51
CA VAL A 91 -6.04 3.78 -8.59
C VAL A 91 -5.15 5.02 -8.72
N ILE A 92 -4.58 5.47 -7.60
CA ILE A 92 -3.57 6.52 -7.58
C ILE A 92 -2.30 6.00 -6.93
N ILE A 93 -1.22 5.87 -7.70
CA ILE A 93 0.10 5.53 -7.19
C ILE A 93 1.01 6.75 -7.33
N TYR A 94 1.60 7.17 -6.23
CA TYR A 94 2.47 8.33 -6.21
C TYR A 94 3.91 7.99 -6.64
N CYS A 95 4.68 9.03 -6.92
CA CYS A 95 6.11 8.93 -7.22
C CYS A 95 6.90 8.32 -6.06
N GLY A 96 8.06 7.75 -6.34
CA GLY A 96 8.91 7.04 -5.37
C GLY A 96 8.39 5.68 -4.94
N CYS A 97 7.21 5.24 -5.42
CA CYS A 97 6.66 3.94 -5.10
C CYS A 97 7.37 2.82 -5.88
N GLU A 98 7.51 1.68 -5.23
CA GLU A 98 7.97 0.42 -5.84
C GLU A 98 6.90 -0.65 -5.57
N ILE A 99 6.32 -1.21 -6.64
CA ILE A 99 5.32 -2.29 -6.58
C ILE A 99 5.95 -3.56 -7.10
N GLY A 100 6.03 -4.58 -6.27
CA GLY A 100 6.64 -5.87 -6.57
C GLY A 100 5.82 -6.72 -7.55
N GLU A 101 6.45 -7.74 -8.10
CA GLU A 101 5.88 -8.61 -9.13
C GLU A 101 4.59 -9.29 -8.69
N LYS A 102 3.68 -9.52 -9.65
CA LYS A 102 2.42 -10.26 -9.44
C LYS A 102 1.54 -9.68 -8.33
N THR A 103 1.67 -8.38 -8.09
CA THR A 103 0.90 -7.68 -7.08
C THR A 103 -0.39 -7.12 -7.69
N LEU A 104 -1.50 -7.27 -6.95
CA LEU A 104 -2.79 -6.66 -7.28
C LEU A 104 -2.99 -5.39 -6.45
N VAL A 105 -3.20 -4.27 -7.12
CA VAL A 105 -3.71 -3.03 -6.53
C VAL A 105 -5.13 -2.83 -7.05
N ALA A 106 -6.12 -3.11 -6.22
CA ALA A 106 -7.52 -3.13 -6.64
C ALA A 106 -8.10 -1.71 -6.77
N ASP A 107 -9.30 -1.63 -7.35
CA ASP A 107 -9.97 -0.37 -7.70
C ASP A 107 -9.97 0.65 -6.56
N LEU A 108 -9.79 1.92 -6.92
CA LEU A 108 -9.85 3.07 -6.01
C LEU A 108 -8.82 3.06 -4.87
N ALA A 109 -7.83 2.16 -4.89
CA ALA A 109 -6.77 2.18 -3.90
C ALA A 109 -5.83 3.38 -4.12
N VAL A 110 -5.26 3.87 -3.02
CA VAL A 110 -4.28 4.97 -3.04
C VAL A 110 -2.99 4.51 -2.39
N ILE A 111 -1.89 4.60 -3.11
CA ILE A 111 -0.54 4.32 -2.60
C ILE A 111 0.27 5.61 -2.65
N ARG A 112 0.56 6.18 -1.46
CA ARG A 112 1.24 7.45 -1.30
C ARG A 112 2.74 7.33 -1.61
N GLU A 113 3.40 8.48 -1.67
CA GLU A 113 4.80 8.60 -2.06
C GLU A 113 5.76 7.77 -1.20
N ASP A 114 6.82 7.26 -1.83
CA ASP A 114 7.90 6.48 -1.20
C ASP A 114 7.43 5.19 -0.49
N VAL A 115 6.34 4.60 -0.93
CA VAL A 115 5.85 3.30 -0.44
C VAL A 115 6.52 2.16 -1.22
N LYS A 116 6.90 1.10 -0.50
CA LYS A 116 7.35 -0.15 -1.10
C LYS A 116 6.37 -1.27 -0.80
N VAL A 117 5.93 -1.97 -1.84
CA VAL A 117 5.06 -3.14 -1.75
C VAL A 117 5.79 -4.33 -2.35
N GLY A 118 5.89 -5.42 -1.61
CA GLY A 118 6.52 -6.66 -2.04
C GLY A 118 5.71 -7.43 -3.08
N ASN A 119 6.23 -8.59 -3.46
CA ASN A 119 5.68 -9.44 -4.50
C ASN A 119 4.41 -10.17 -4.06
N LYS A 120 3.53 -10.51 -5.02
CA LYS A 120 2.32 -11.33 -4.78
C LYS A 120 1.44 -10.80 -3.66
N THR A 121 1.41 -9.49 -3.48
CA THR A 121 0.61 -8.82 -2.45
C THR A 121 -0.69 -8.29 -3.03
N ILE A 122 -1.74 -8.30 -2.24
CA ILE A 122 -3.03 -7.70 -2.59
C ILE A 122 -3.23 -6.42 -1.79
N ILE A 123 -3.41 -5.31 -2.48
CA ILE A 123 -3.91 -4.06 -1.93
C ILE A 123 -5.37 -3.92 -2.36
N GLY A 124 -6.28 -4.13 -1.42
CA GLY A 124 -7.72 -4.23 -1.65
C GLY A 124 -8.37 -2.93 -2.10
N LYS A 125 -9.60 -3.04 -2.58
CA LYS A 125 -10.39 -1.91 -3.08
C LYS A 125 -10.47 -0.78 -2.05
N GLY A 126 -10.16 0.45 -2.49
CA GLY A 126 -10.26 1.64 -1.66
C GLY A 126 -9.28 1.67 -0.48
N ALA A 127 -8.34 0.72 -0.39
CA ALA A 127 -7.32 0.77 0.64
C ALA A 127 -6.38 1.96 0.42
N THR A 128 -5.94 2.57 1.51
CA THR A 128 -4.97 3.67 1.49
C THR A 128 -3.71 3.25 2.22
N ILE A 129 -2.58 3.29 1.51
CA ILE A 129 -1.25 3.10 2.07
C ILE A 129 -0.57 4.47 2.10
N GLU A 130 -0.38 5.02 3.28
CA GLU A 130 0.22 6.34 3.46
C GLU A 130 1.74 6.30 3.23
N ASN A 131 2.32 7.50 3.07
CA ASN A 131 3.72 7.68 2.69
C ASN A 131 4.73 6.99 3.63
N PHE A 132 5.86 6.59 3.06
CA PHE A 132 6.97 5.92 3.73
C PHE A 132 6.64 4.57 4.37
N CYS A 133 5.55 3.93 3.96
CA CYS A 133 5.23 2.58 4.40
C CYS A 133 6.03 1.53 3.62
N LYS A 134 6.30 0.41 4.29
CA LYS A 134 6.81 -0.81 3.67
C LYS A 134 5.79 -1.91 3.91
N VAL A 135 5.40 -2.58 2.84
CA VAL A 135 4.53 -3.77 2.87
C VAL A 135 5.28 -4.91 2.23
N GLY A 136 5.38 -6.02 2.92
CA GLY A 136 6.08 -7.23 2.50
C GLY A 136 5.39 -7.98 1.36
N SER A 137 5.86 -9.17 1.10
CA SER A 137 5.36 -10.08 0.07
C SER A 137 4.26 -10.99 0.60
N ASN A 138 3.40 -11.48 -0.29
CA ASN A 138 2.29 -12.39 0.05
C ASN A 138 1.31 -11.82 1.09
N CYS A 139 1.22 -10.51 1.21
CA CYS A 139 0.30 -9.83 2.11
C CYS A 139 -1.09 -9.71 1.49
N LYS A 140 -2.12 -9.70 2.34
CA LYS A 140 -3.50 -9.43 1.94
C LYS A 140 -4.04 -8.25 2.75
N ILE A 141 -3.94 -7.06 2.16
CA ILE A 141 -4.49 -5.81 2.72
C ILE A 141 -5.87 -5.63 2.11
N GLN A 142 -6.93 -5.86 2.88
CA GLN A 142 -8.28 -5.94 2.37
C GLN A 142 -8.94 -4.57 2.13
N THR A 143 -10.18 -4.61 1.64
CA THR A 143 -10.98 -3.43 1.28
C THR A 143 -11.01 -2.36 2.37
N ASN A 144 -10.79 -1.09 1.99
CA ASN A 144 -10.86 0.08 2.85
C ASN A 144 -9.93 0.05 4.08
N VAL A 145 -8.83 -0.69 4.03
CA VAL A 145 -7.78 -0.60 5.05
C VAL A 145 -7.11 0.76 4.93
N TYR A 146 -6.91 1.43 6.07
CA TYR A 146 -6.08 2.63 6.17
C TYR A 146 -4.78 2.30 6.92
N LEU A 147 -3.68 2.23 6.18
CA LEU A 147 -2.34 2.03 6.74
C LEU A 147 -1.64 3.38 6.86
N THR A 148 -1.46 3.84 8.09
CA THR A 148 -0.87 5.15 8.40
C THR A 148 0.60 5.23 8.01
N ALA A 149 1.08 6.44 7.76
CA ALA A 149 2.46 6.71 7.36
C ALA A 149 3.50 6.12 8.34
N TYR A 150 4.68 5.78 7.80
CA TYR A 150 5.81 5.18 8.53
C TYR A 150 5.52 3.78 9.10
N SER A 151 4.53 3.07 8.59
CA SER A 151 4.23 1.71 9.02
C SER A 151 5.09 0.68 8.29
N GLU A 152 5.41 -0.41 9.00
CA GLU A 152 6.12 -1.56 8.46
C GLU A 152 5.25 -2.81 8.60
N VAL A 153 4.98 -3.47 7.48
CA VAL A 153 4.21 -4.71 7.40
C VAL A 153 5.12 -5.76 6.77
N GLU A 154 5.44 -6.80 7.51
CA GLU A 154 6.27 -7.90 7.02
C GLU A 154 5.47 -8.87 6.15
N ASP A 155 6.11 -9.96 5.70
CA ASP A 155 5.50 -10.92 4.78
C ASP A 155 4.32 -11.69 5.40
N TYR A 156 3.42 -12.17 4.54
CA TYR A 156 2.27 -13.00 4.90
C TYR A 156 1.27 -12.37 5.87
N VAL A 157 1.29 -11.06 6.01
CA VAL A 157 0.34 -10.34 6.88
C VAL A 157 -1.05 -10.28 6.25
N PHE A 158 -2.06 -10.45 7.09
CA PHE A 158 -3.46 -10.26 6.74
C PHE A 158 -4.08 -9.10 7.52
N MET A 159 -4.55 -8.09 6.81
CA MET A 159 -5.36 -7.00 7.35
C MET A 159 -6.77 -7.08 6.77
N ALA A 160 -7.74 -7.42 7.60
CA ALA A 160 -9.14 -7.58 7.19
C ALA A 160 -9.79 -6.24 6.81
N PRO A 161 -10.99 -6.22 6.17
CA PRO A 161 -11.62 -4.99 5.74
C PRO A 161 -11.82 -3.96 6.85
N CYS A 162 -11.66 -2.68 6.47
CA CYS A 162 -11.89 -1.53 7.35
C CYS A 162 -10.98 -1.46 8.59
N VAL A 163 -9.82 -2.12 8.58
CA VAL A 163 -8.80 -1.91 9.61
C VAL A 163 -8.23 -0.50 9.49
N VAL A 164 -8.08 0.17 10.63
CA VAL A 164 -7.53 1.54 10.70
C VAL A 164 -6.31 1.56 11.61
N THR A 165 -5.23 2.18 11.15
CA THR A 165 -4.04 2.43 11.96
C THR A 165 -3.78 3.93 12.12
N SER A 166 -3.05 4.34 13.14
CA SER A 166 -2.71 5.74 13.39
C SER A 166 -1.26 5.91 13.82
N ASN A 167 -0.71 7.13 13.65
CA ASN A 167 0.71 7.42 13.91
C ASN A 167 0.96 8.64 14.81
N ASP A 168 -0.10 9.32 15.27
CA ASP A 168 0.01 10.56 16.06
C ASP A 168 -0.76 10.44 17.38
N ASN A 169 -0.03 10.24 18.48
CA ASN A 169 -0.59 10.20 19.83
C ASN A 169 -1.03 11.59 20.37
N TYR A 170 -0.64 12.65 19.67
CA TYR A 170 -0.94 14.03 20.09
C TYR A 170 -2.18 14.61 19.41
N ALA A 171 -2.78 13.87 18.47
CA ALA A 171 -3.98 14.29 17.74
C ALA A 171 -3.86 15.74 17.20
N ALA A 172 -2.78 16.04 16.51
CA ALA A 172 -2.43 17.34 15.93
C ALA A 172 -2.18 18.47 16.93
N ARG A 173 -2.13 18.19 18.22
CA ARG A 173 -1.74 19.17 19.25
C ARG A 173 -0.23 19.16 19.49
N SER A 174 0.34 20.33 19.78
CA SER A 174 1.78 20.49 20.11
C SER A 174 2.73 20.21 18.91
N LYS A 175 3.78 21.02 18.79
CA LYS A 175 4.86 20.79 17.82
C LYS A 175 5.73 19.57 18.18
N GLU A 176 5.69 19.14 19.43
CA GLU A 176 6.40 17.97 19.93
C GLU A 176 6.03 16.68 19.17
N ARG A 177 4.78 16.59 18.66
CA ARG A 177 4.32 15.46 17.86
C ARG A 177 5.22 15.10 16.69
N PHE A 178 5.90 16.08 16.09
CA PHE A 178 6.77 15.85 14.92
C PHE A 178 7.96 14.97 15.23
N ASN A 179 8.38 14.89 16.49
CA ASN A 179 9.44 14.03 16.96
C ASN A 179 8.94 12.61 17.32
N HIS A 180 7.61 12.40 17.32
CA HIS A 180 6.99 11.19 17.86
C HIS A 180 6.07 10.47 16.86
N PHE A 181 6.01 10.90 15.59
CA PHE A 181 5.30 10.16 14.58
C PHE A 181 5.86 8.76 14.44
N LYS A 182 5.03 7.77 14.69
CA LYS A 182 5.41 6.38 14.58
C LYS A 182 4.26 5.55 14.05
N GLY A 183 4.45 4.95 12.87
CA GLY A 183 3.53 4.01 12.31
C GLY A 183 3.43 2.73 13.13
N VAL A 184 2.63 1.80 12.69
CA VAL A 184 2.51 0.48 13.30
C VAL A 184 3.53 -0.48 12.67
N THR A 185 3.91 -1.51 13.43
CA THR A 185 4.72 -2.62 12.89
C THR A 185 3.91 -3.90 12.98
N ILE A 186 3.73 -4.58 11.86
CA ILE A 186 3.06 -5.88 11.82
C ILE A 186 4.07 -6.89 11.34
N LYS A 187 4.46 -7.78 12.23
CA LYS A 187 5.46 -8.81 11.98
C LYS A 187 4.88 -9.93 11.12
N LYS A 188 5.77 -10.79 10.62
CA LYS A 188 5.43 -11.90 9.71
C LYS A 188 4.23 -12.70 10.21
N GLY A 189 3.29 -12.98 9.31
CA GLY A 189 2.08 -13.74 9.63
C GLY A 189 1.08 -13.03 10.54
N GLY A 190 1.37 -11.80 10.99
CA GLY A 190 0.47 -11.03 11.86
C GLY A 190 -0.89 -10.80 11.21
N ARG A 191 -1.95 -10.81 12.00
CA ARG A 191 -3.34 -10.74 11.52
C ARG A 191 -4.14 -9.67 12.26
N ILE A 192 -4.91 -8.89 11.52
CA ILE A 192 -5.77 -7.86 12.10
C ILE A 192 -7.18 -8.06 11.56
N GLY A 193 -8.13 -8.32 12.45
CA GLY A 193 -9.54 -8.58 12.17
C GLY A 193 -10.29 -7.34 11.72
N ALA A 194 -11.41 -7.54 11.04
CA ALA A 194 -12.20 -6.46 10.43
C ALA A 194 -12.58 -5.37 11.43
N GLY A 195 -12.45 -4.10 11.01
CA GLY A 195 -12.80 -2.95 11.82
C GLY A 195 -11.94 -2.72 13.07
N ALA A 196 -10.84 -3.45 13.24
CA ALA A 196 -9.94 -3.20 14.36
C ALA A 196 -9.15 -1.90 14.17
N VAL A 197 -8.80 -1.26 15.28
CA VAL A 197 -8.00 -0.03 15.33
C VAL A 197 -6.68 -0.31 16.03
N VAL A 198 -5.56 0.10 15.42
CA VAL A 198 -4.23 -0.05 16.01
C VAL A 198 -3.64 1.33 16.28
N LEU A 199 -3.31 1.60 17.54
CA LEU A 199 -2.79 2.89 17.98
C LEU A 199 -1.33 3.12 17.57
N PRO A 200 -0.84 4.37 17.58
CA PRO A 200 0.49 4.73 17.12
C PRO A 200 1.61 3.93 17.77
N GLY A 201 2.55 3.47 16.96
CA GLY A 201 3.75 2.79 17.39
C GLY A 201 3.55 1.39 17.96
N LYS A 202 2.35 0.80 17.82
CA LYS A 202 2.09 -0.56 18.31
C LYS A 202 2.65 -1.62 17.37
N VAL A 203 3.02 -2.74 17.98
CA VAL A 203 3.58 -3.91 17.29
C VAL A 203 2.60 -5.07 17.41
N ILE A 204 2.25 -5.67 16.28
CA ILE A 204 1.65 -7.01 16.23
C ILE A 204 2.83 -7.95 15.95
N ASN A 205 3.24 -8.72 16.94
CA ASN A 205 4.37 -9.63 16.79
C ASN A 205 4.00 -10.82 15.89
N GLU A 206 4.99 -11.66 15.58
CA GLU A 206 4.88 -12.77 14.64
C GLU A 206 3.66 -13.66 14.98
N ASP A 207 2.83 -13.94 13.98
CA ASP A 207 1.56 -14.67 14.12
C ASP A 207 0.60 -14.11 15.19
N GLY A 208 0.84 -12.91 15.70
CA GLY A 208 -0.09 -12.23 16.61
C GLY A 208 -1.39 -11.84 15.90
N PHE A 209 -2.51 -11.90 16.61
CA PHE A 209 -3.81 -11.62 16.04
C PHE A 209 -4.64 -10.64 16.89
N ALA A 210 -4.96 -9.49 16.33
CA ALA A 210 -5.97 -8.57 16.87
C ALA A 210 -7.35 -8.97 16.32
N ALA A 211 -8.26 -9.42 17.16
CA ALA A 211 -9.61 -9.84 16.77
C ALA A 211 -10.41 -8.68 16.16
N ALA A 212 -11.47 -9.00 15.40
CA ALA A 212 -12.33 -8.00 14.78
C ALA A 212 -12.90 -6.99 15.80
N GLY A 213 -12.97 -5.72 15.43
CA GLY A 213 -13.48 -4.63 16.28
C GLY A 213 -12.60 -4.29 17.48
N SER A 214 -11.41 -4.84 17.60
CA SER A 214 -10.53 -4.55 18.73
C SER A 214 -9.85 -3.19 18.63
N VAL A 215 -9.57 -2.57 19.78
CA VAL A 215 -8.71 -1.38 19.88
C VAL A 215 -7.39 -1.76 20.53
N VAL A 216 -6.35 -1.89 19.71
CA VAL A 216 -5.01 -2.33 20.12
C VAL A 216 -4.25 -1.13 20.73
N THR A 217 -4.15 -1.13 22.05
CA THR A 217 -3.49 -0.06 22.84
C THR A 217 -2.13 -0.46 23.39
N LYS A 218 -1.76 -1.75 23.27
CA LYS A 218 -0.48 -2.33 23.66
C LYS A 218 0.01 -3.26 22.57
N ASP A 219 1.27 -3.57 22.56
CA ASP A 219 1.83 -4.56 21.62
C ASP A 219 1.16 -5.92 21.83
N VAL A 220 0.95 -6.64 20.73
CA VAL A 220 0.41 -8.01 20.73
C VAL A 220 1.57 -8.98 20.73
N GLU A 221 1.60 -9.87 21.69
CA GLU A 221 2.63 -10.90 21.81
C GLU A 221 2.57 -11.89 20.65
N GLN A 222 3.70 -12.54 20.38
CA GLN A 222 3.78 -13.59 19.37
C GLN A 222 2.72 -14.67 19.60
N SER A 223 2.13 -15.18 18.52
CA SER A 223 1.14 -16.26 18.52
C SER A 223 -0.01 -16.05 19.52
N THR A 224 -0.34 -14.80 19.83
CA THR A 224 -1.38 -14.46 20.81
C THR A 224 -2.55 -13.74 20.12
N ILE A 225 -3.78 -14.14 20.48
CA ILE A 225 -4.99 -13.43 20.08
C ILE A 225 -5.40 -12.45 21.18
N VAL A 226 -5.56 -11.17 20.78
CA VAL A 226 -6.12 -10.14 21.65
C VAL A 226 -7.51 -9.74 21.16
N ALA A 227 -8.40 -9.34 22.08
CA ALA A 227 -9.77 -8.96 21.75
C ALA A 227 -10.27 -7.82 22.66
N GLY A 228 -11.20 -7.04 22.17
CA GLY A 228 -11.93 -6.01 22.92
C GLY A 228 -11.39 -4.60 22.80
N SER A 229 -11.98 -3.65 23.54
CA SER A 229 -11.63 -2.24 23.59
C SER A 229 -11.53 -1.76 25.06
N PRO A 230 -10.30 -1.54 25.59
CA PRO A 230 -9.01 -1.84 24.98
C PRO A 230 -8.79 -3.36 24.82
N ALA A 231 -8.04 -3.74 23.80
CA ALA A 231 -7.71 -5.14 23.52
C ALA A 231 -6.89 -5.75 24.66
N LYS A 232 -7.29 -6.95 25.08
CA LYS A 232 -6.61 -7.75 26.09
C LYS A 232 -6.37 -9.16 25.55
N LYS A 233 -5.39 -9.86 26.10
CA LYS A 233 -5.14 -11.28 25.77
C LYS A 233 -6.41 -12.09 25.92
N PHE A 234 -6.78 -12.82 24.87
CA PHE A 234 -7.95 -13.68 24.83
C PHE A 234 -7.56 -15.16 24.89
N LYS A 235 -6.64 -15.58 24.00
CA LYS A 235 -6.08 -16.95 23.95
C LYS A 235 -4.86 -16.99 23.06
N GLU A 236 -4.18 -18.14 23.01
CA GLU A 236 -3.14 -18.39 22.01
C GLU A 236 -3.76 -18.68 20.62
N VAL A 237 -2.98 -18.42 19.57
CA VAL A 237 -3.34 -18.82 18.20
C VAL A 237 -3.31 -20.34 18.13
N PRO A 238 -4.40 -21.02 17.68
CA PRO A 238 -4.39 -22.46 17.48
C PRO A 238 -3.32 -22.89 16.46
N GLU A 239 -2.62 -24.00 16.70
CA GLU A 239 -1.54 -24.53 15.85
C GLU A 239 -1.98 -24.67 14.39
N GLU A 240 -3.19 -25.15 14.14
CA GLU A 240 -3.80 -25.29 12.80
C GLU A 240 -3.85 -23.97 12.01
N ARG A 241 -3.71 -22.81 12.66
CA ARG A 241 -3.73 -21.48 12.04
C ARG A 241 -2.35 -20.85 11.89
N SER A 242 -1.31 -21.44 12.48
CA SER A 242 0.06 -20.98 12.37
C SER A 242 0.80 -21.58 11.18
N GLU A 243 0.35 -22.75 10.68
CA GLU A 243 1.07 -23.50 9.65
C GLU A 243 0.71 -23.13 8.21
N GLU A 244 -0.42 -22.47 7.97
CA GLU A 244 -0.85 -22.14 6.61
C GLU A 244 -0.41 -20.73 6.17
N HIS A 245 0.85 -20.55 5.88
CA HIS A 245 1.29 -19.48 4.97
C HIS A 245 1.11 -19.96 3.52
N THR A 246 -0.13 -20.27 3.13
CA THR A 246 -0.42 -20.70 1.77
C THR A 246 -0.19 -19.55 0.80
N SER A 247 0.68 -19.77 -0.16
CA SER A 247 0.93 -18.88 -1.32
C SER A 247 -0.21 -18.92 -2.34
N GLU A 248 -1.28 -19.64 -2.08
CA GLU A 248 -2.43 -19.75 -2.96
C GLU A 248 -3.40 -18.57 -2.74
N LEU A 249 -3.57 -17.80 -3.79
CA LEU A 249 -4.57 -16.73 -3.93
C LEU A 249 -5.85 -17.31 -4.52
#